data_726ae3492af8ef41bf90d410cf90f834
#
_entry.id   726ae3492af8ef41bf90d410cf90f834
#
_cell.length_a   1.000
_cell.length_b   1.000
_cell.length_c   1.000
_cell.angle_alpha   90.00
_cell.angle_beta   90.00
_cell.angle_gamma   90.00
#
_symmetry.space_group_name_H-M   'P 1'
#
loop_
_entity.id
_entity.type
_entity.pdbx_description
1 polymer ?
#
loop_
_entity_poly.entity_id
_entity_poly.type
_entity_poly.pdbx_seq_one_letter_code
_entity_poly.pdbx_strand_id
1 'polypeptide(L)'
;PYFNIFENLSILIFSGEYLLRLWSIVEKNPQESAWKQRFRWMKSGGAIIDLMAILPAYLNFFVHLDLRFLRVLRLFRLLKLTRYFVSLQILLRVIQREKGSFQAVIFILVIMIVMTASAIYVVENKAQPEAFSSIPKAMWWAVVTLTTVGYGDVTPVTNLGRILGAFITILGVGIAALPAGILASGLANELN
;
A
#
# COMPACT_ATOMS: atom_id res chain seq x y z
N PRO A 1 6.38 15.16 -29.85
CA PRO A 1 7.86 15.12 -29.88
C PRO A 1 8.48 15.54 -28.54
N TYR A 2 8.08 16.68 -27.95
CA TYR A 2 8.67 17.20 -26.69
C TYR A 2 8.52 16.28 -25.48
N PHE A 3 7.41 15.54 -25.38
CA PHE A 3 7.16 14.62 -24.28
C PHE A 3 8.14 13.43 -24.27
N ASN A 4 8.46 12.88 -25.44
CA ASN A 4 9.41 11.76 -25.57
C ASN A 4 10.84 12.21 -25.24
N ILE A 5 11.21 13.45 -25.62
CA ILE A 5 12.52 14.02 -25.29
C ILE A 5 12.65 14.18 -23.77
N PHE A 6 11.64 14.75 -23.12
CA PHE A 6 11.60 14.90 -21.67
C PHE A 6 11.66 13.54 -20.94
N GLU A 7 10.96 12.55 -21.46
CA GLU A 7 10.95 11.21 -20.91
C GLU A 7 12.33 10.56 -20.98
N ASN A 8 12.96 10.56 -22.15
CA ASN A 8 14.29 9.97 -22.36
C ASN A 8 15.35 10.67 -21.51
N LEU A 9 15.29 12.00 -21.42
CA LEU A 9 16.19 12.78 -20.58
C LEU A 9 16.02 12.42 -19.09
N SER A 10 14.78 12.31 -18.63
CA SER A 10 14.47 11.92 -17.24
C SER A 10 15.00 10.53 -16.92
N ILE A 11 14.85 9.57 -17.83
CA ILE A 11 15.34 8.19 -17.67
C ILE A 11 16.86 8.18 -17.58
N LEU A 12 17.55 8.92 -18.45
CA LEU A 12 19.01 9.04 -18.44
C LEU A 12 19.50 9.62 -17.12
N ILE A 13 18.91 10.73 -16.66
CA ILE A 13 19.28 11.37 -15.38
C ILE A 13 19.06 10.41 -14.21
N PHE A 14 17.90 9.75 -14.13
CA PHE A 14 17.58 8.84 -13.03
C PHE A 14 18.42 7.59 -13.05
N SER A 15 18.75 7.06 -14.24
CA SER A 15 19.66 5.92 -14.37
C SER A 15 21.09 6.28 -13.95
N GLY A 16 21.57 7.45 -14.37
CA GLY A 16 22.86 7.97 -13.92
C GLY A 16 22.91 8.18 -12.41
N GLU A 17 21.88 8.77 -11.82
CA GLU A 17 21.75 8.93 -10.37
C GLU A 17 21.80 7.58 -9.62
N TYR A 18 21.07 6.58 -10.13
CA TYR A 18 21.06 5.23 -9.55
C TYR A 18 22.45 4.59 -9.57
N LEU A 19 23.12 4.64 -10.72
CA LEU A 19 24.47 4.08 -10.89
C LEU A 19 25.52 4.78 -10.03
N LEU A 20 25.49 6.13 -9.98
CA LEU A 20 26.41 6.89 -9.13
C LEU A 20 26.22 6.56 -7.65
N ARG A 21 25.00 6.41 -7.19
CA ARG A 21 24.71 6.00 -5.81
C ARG A 21 25.17 4.58 -5.51
N LEU A 22 24.95 3.64 -6.45
CA LEU A 22 25.43 2.27 -6.33
C LEU A 22 26.95 2.19 -6.29
N TRP A 23 27.63 3.11 -6.97
CA TRP A 23 29.09 3.19 -6.97
C TRP A 23 29.61 3.84 -5.67
N SER A 24 29.03 4.96 -5.26
CA SER A 24 29.50 5.73 -4.09
C SER A 24 29.18 5.07 -2.74
N ILE A 25 28.25 4.14 -2.66
CA ILE A 25 27.86 3.49 -1.40
C ILE A 25 29.02 2.73 -0.74
N VAL A 26 30.00 2.29 -1.53
CA VAL A 26 31.16 1.53 -1.05
C VAL A 26 32.11 2.40 -0.21
N GLU A 27 32.09 3.71 -0.41
CA GLU A 27 32.93 4.66 0.34
C GLU A 27 32.48 4.82 1.80
N LYS A 28 31.23 4.45 2.14
CA LYS A 28 30.70 4.60 3.51
C LYS A 28 31.36 3.67 4.53
N ASN A 29 31.76 2.46 4.13
CA ASN A 29 32.40 1.48 5.01
C ASN A 29 33.51 0.74 4.28
N PRO A 30 34.72 1.29 4.19
CA PRO A 30 35.83 0.68 3.44
C PRO A 30 36.24 -0.71 3.92
N GLN A 31 35.86 -1.09 5.15
CA GLN A 31 36.18 -2.40 5.74
C GLN A 31 35.25 -3.53 5.33
N GLU A 32 34.08 -3.22 4.77
CA GLU A 32 33.14 -4.25 4.27
C GLU A 32 33.32 -4.49 2.78
N SER A 33 33.09 -5.74 2.35
CA SER A 33 33.08 -6.09 0.91
C SER A 33 32.12 -5.21 0.10
N ALA A 34 32.61 -4.66 -1.00
CA ALA A 34 31.86 -3.78 -1.91
C ALA A 34 30.55 -4.41 -2.39
N TRP A 35 30.56 -5.72 -2.70
CA TRP A 35 29.38 -6.45 -3.13
C TRP A 35 28.28 -6.52 -2.05
N LYS A 36 28.68 -6.74 -0.79
CA LYS A 36 27.74 -6.82 0.34
C LYS A 36 27.07 -5.47 0.59
N GLN A 37 27.82 -4.38 0.50
CA GLN A 37 27.30 -3.02 0.65
C GLN A 37 26.32 -2.66 -0.47
N ARG A 38 26.67 -2.93 -1.73
CA ARG A 38 25.82 -2.71 -2.89
C ARG A 38 24.51 -3.49 -2.79
N PHE A 39 24.58 -4.77 -2.45
CA PHE A 39 23.40 -5.62 -2.30
C PHE A 39 22.49 -5.16 -1.15
N ARG A 40 23.07 -4.76 -0.02
CA ARG A 40 22.33 -4.16 1.10
C ARG A 40 21.63 -2.86 0.68
N TRP A 41 22.35 -2.01 -0.04
CA TRP A 41 21.79 -0.75 -0.55
C TRP A 41 20.67 -0.97 -1.56
N MET A 42 20.80 -1.90 -2.50
CA MET A 42 19.74 -2.24 -3.47
C MET A 42 18.44 -2.70 -2.80
N LYS A 43 18.51 -3.30 -1.62
CA LYS A 43 17.35 -3.68 -0.81
C LYS A 43 16.79 -2.53 0.04
N SER A 44 17.43 -1.38 0.08
CA SER A 44 16.91 -0.22 0.81
C SER A 44 15.68 0.35 0.11
N GLY A 45 14.74 0.88 0.90
CA GLY A 45 13.51 1.48 0.36
C GLY A 45 13.79 2.58 -0.67
N GLY A 46 14.83 3.39 -0.46
CA GLY A 46 15.23 4.42 -1.40
C GLY A 46 15.72 3.88 -2.75
N ALA A 47 16.53 2.81 -2.74
CA ALA A 47 17.04 2.19 -3.95
C ALA A 47 15.90 1.48 -4.72
N ILE A 48 14.95 0.87 -4.01
CA ILE A 48 13.77 0.25 -4.63
C ILE A 48 12.91 1.31 -5.33
N ILE A 49 12.68 2.46 -4.69
CA ILE A 49 11.93 3.59 -5.31
C ILE A 49 12.66 4.10 -6.56
N ASP A 50 13.98 4.27 -6.49
CA ASP A 50 14.78 4.70 -7.64
C ASP A 50 14.70 3.68 -8.78
N LEU A 51 14.76 2.37 -8.47
CA LEU A 51 14.63 1.28 -9.45
C LEU A 51 13.23 1.28 -10.07
N MET A 52 12.17 1.38 -9.27
CA MET A 52 10.79 1.42 -9.76
C MET A 52 10.52 2.62 -10.67
N ALA A 53 11.24 3.71 -10.50
CA ALA A 53 11.11 4.90 -11.36
C ALA A 53 11.67 4.69 -12.78
N ILE A 54 12.71 3.87 -12.93
CA ILE A 54 13.38 3.61 -14.22
C ILE A 54 12.95 2.28 -14.87
N LEU A 55 12.51 1.32 -14.06
CA LEU A 55 12.14 -0.04 -14.48
C LEU A 55 11.15 -0.09 -15.66
N PRO A 56 10.03 0.70 -15.65
CA PRO A 56 9.06 0.67 -16.73
C PRO A 56 9.64 1.03 -18.10
N ALA A 57 10.65 1.90 -18.14
CA ALA A 57 11.29 2.28 -19.38
C ALA A 57 12.13 1.14 -19.98
N TYR A 58 12.87 0.44 -19.11
CA TYR A 58 13.66 -0.71 -19.53
C TYR A 58 12.78 -1.92 -19.89
N LEU A 59 11.70 -2.16 -19.12
CA LEU A 59 10.73 -3.22 -19.47
C LEU A 59 10.10 -3.01 -20.82
N ASN A 60 9.79 -1.77 -21.19
CA ASN A 60 9.24 -1.43 -22.50
C ASN A 60 10.22 -1.75 -23.64
N PHE A 61 11.52 -1.69 -23.37
CA PHE A 61 12.56 -1.99 -24.38
C PHE A 61 12.75 -3.51 -24.57
N PHE A 62 12.66 -4.31 -23.49
CA PHE A 62 12.94 -5.75 -23.53
C PHE A 62 11.71 -6.63 -23.74
N VAL A 63 10.54 -6.19 -23.29
CA VAL A 63 9.31 -6.99 -23.30
C VAL A 63 8.20 -6.17 -23.93
N HIS A 64 7.61 -6.70 -25.02
CA HIS A 64 6.47 -6.08 -25.70
C HIS A 64 5.18 -6.32 -24.88
N LEU A 65 5.15 -5.78 -23.65
CA LEU A 65 3.96 -5.80 -22.79
C LEU A 65 2.97 -4.70 -23.22
N ASP A 66 1.72 -4.86 -22.82
CA ASP A 66 0.70 -3.85 -23.06
C ASP A 66 1.17 -2.48 -22.52
N LEU A 67 1.43 -1.56 -23.44
CA LEU A 67 1.98 -0.22 -23.17
C LEU A 67 1.12 0.58 -22.19
N ARG A 68 -0.16 0.22 -22.02
CA ARG A 68 -1.07 0.90 -21.12
C ARG A 68 -0.69 0.69 -19.65
N PHE A 69 -0.37 -0.55 -19.28
CA PHE A 69 0.06 -0.87 -17.92
C PHE A 69 1.40 -0.21 -17.55
N LEU A 70 2.37 -0.26 -18.47
CA LEU A 70 3.67 0.40 -18.28
C LEU A 70 3.54 1.92 -18.12
N ARG A 71 2.51 2.53 -18.73
CA ARG A 71 2.23 3.96 -18.57
C ARG A 71 1.84 4.31 -17.13
N VAL A 72 1.05 3.46 -16.48
CA VAL A 72 0.68 3.64 -15.05
C VAL A 72 1.90 3.49 -14.16
N LEU A 73 2.79 2.51 -14.44
CA LEU A 73 4.01 2.30 -13.66
C LEU A 73 4.96 3.52 -13.69
N ARG A 74 4.91 4.36 -14.74
CA ARG A 74 5.70 5.61 -14.79
C ARG A 74 5.36 6.58 -13.66
N LEU A 75 4.15 6.48 -13.06
CA LEU A 75 3.77 7.29 -11.91
C LEU A 75 4.61 7.00 -10.67
N PHE A 76 5.26 5.82 -10.58
CA PHE A 76 6.18 5.53 -9.47
C PHE A 76 7.37 6.49 -9.37
N ARG A 77 7.73 7.19 -10.48
CA ARG A 77 8.74 8.25 -10.39
C ARG A 77 8.35 9.39 -9.43
N LEU A 78 7.04 9.61 -9.18
CA LEU A 78 6.57 10.58 -8.20
C LEU A 78 6.97 10.19 -6.78
N LEU A 79 7.15 8.89 -6.49
CA LEU A 79 7.63 8.43 -5.19
C LEU A 79 9.05 8.92 -4.88
N LYS A 80 9.85 9.30 -5.89
CA LYS A 80 11.17 9.93 -5.65
C LYS A 80 11.06 11.23 -4.87
N LEU A 81 9.92 11.93 -4.97
CA LEU A 81 9.67 13.16 -4.20
C LEU A 81 9.66 12.91 -2.69
N THR A 82 9.30 11.71 -2.24
CA THR A 82 9.30 11.34 -0.81
C THR A 82 10.65 11.58 -0.14
N ARG A 83 11.74 11.47 -0.91
CA ARG A 83 13.10 11.70 -0.42
C ARG A 83 13.39 13.16 -0.07
N TYR A 84 12.71 14.09 -0.74
CA TYR A 84 12.94 15.54 -0.57
C TYR A 84 12.04 16.13 0.52
N PHE A 85 10.99 15.43 0.92
CA PHE A 85 10.07 15.89 1.96
C PHE A 85 10.43 15.30 3.32
N VAL A 86 10.97 16.12 4.21
CA VAL A 86 11.33 15.72 5.59
C VAL A 86 10.11 15.15 6.31
N SER A 87 8.94 15.75 6.15
CA SER A 87 7.70 15.28 6.77
C SER A 87 7.34 13.84 6.36
N LEU A 88 7.56 13.46 5.08
CA LEU A 88 7.36 12.09 4.63
C LEU A 88 8.38 11.10 5.22
N GLN A 89 9.61 11.56 5.41
CA GLN A 89 10.62 10.73 6.08
C GLN A 89 10.27 10.49 7.57
N ILE A 90 9.74 11.51 8.24
CA ILE A 90 9.23 11.38 9.61
C ILE A 90 8.08 10.36 9.64
N LEU A 91 7.10 10.49 8.74
CA LEU A 91 5.99 9.55 8.63
C LEU A 91 6.46 8.11 8.42
N LEU A 92 7.42 7.89 7.51
CA LEU A 92 7.97 6.56 7.25
C LEU A 92 8.70 6.00 8.47
N ARG A 93 9.42 6.83 9.25
CA ARG A 93 10.04 6.40 10.51
C ARG A 93 8.99 5.98 11.54
N VAL A 94 7.91 6.75 11.69
CA VAL A 94 6.78 6.39 12.58
C VAL A 94 6.18 5.05 12.18
N ILE A 95 5.88 4.85 10.89
CA ILE A 95 5.34 3.58 10.39
C ILE A 95 6.30 2.41 10.69
N GLN A 96 7.60 2.60 10.50
CA GLN A 96 8.60 1.57 10.81
C GLN A 96 8.72 1.28 12.30
N ARG A 97 8.62 2.30 13.14
CA ARG A 97 8.66 2.18 14.60
C ARG A 97 7.42 1.45 15.12
N GLU A 98 6.26 1.83 14.62
CA GLU A 98 4.96 1.30 15.03
C GLU A 98 4.50 0.08 14.21
N LYS A 99 5.40 -0.55 13.44
CA LYS A 99 5.06 -1.68 12.56
C LYS A 99 4.34 -2.82 13.28
N GLY A 100 4.69 -3.09 14.55
CA GLY A 100 4.04 -4.12 15.35
C GLY A 100 2.56 -3.80 15.63
N SER A 101 2.30 -2.54 16.00
CA SER A 101 0.95 -2.02 16.23
C SER A 101 0.12 -2.09 14.94
N PHE A 102 0.70 -1.69 13.80
CA PHE A 102 0.03 -1.80 12.50
C PHE A 102 -0.27 -3.24 12.11
N GLN A 103 0.68 -4.15 12.30
CA GLN A 103 0.47 -5.58 12.02
C GLN A 103 -0.66 -6.16 12.86
N ALA A 104 -0.73 -5.82 14.15
CA ALA A 104 -1.82 -6.26 15.02
C ALA A 104 -3.18 -5.75 14.53
N VAL A 105 -3.28 -4.47 14.16
CA VAL A 105 -4.53 -3.89 13.64
C VAL A 105 -4.95 -4.53 12.33
N ILE A 106 -4.02 -4.73 11.39
CA ILE A 106 -4.32 -5.41 10.12
C ILE A 106 -4.79 -6.84 10.38
N PHE A 107 -4.15 -7.57 11.30
CA PHE A 107 -4.55 -8.93 11.65
C PHE A 107 -5.96 -8.99 12.24
N ILE A 108 -6.28 -8.09 13.19
CA ILE A 108 -7.63 -7.95 13.75
C ILE A 108 -8.64 -7.62 12.64
N LEU A 109 -8.31 -6.69 11.74
CA LEU A 109 -9.19 -6.30 10.63
C LEU A 109 -9.49 -7.49 9.71
N VAL A 110 -8.48 -8.29 9.35
CA VAL A 110 -8.66 -9.48 8.51
C VAL A 110 -9.57 -10.50 9.21
N ILE A 111 -9.37 -10.77 10.50
CA ILE A 111 -10.26 -11.66 11.27
C ILE A 111 -11.69 -11.12 11.26
N MET A 112 -11.87 -9.84 11.53
CA MET A 112 -13.19 -9.20 11.54
C MET A 112 -13.87 -9.26 10.18
N ILE A 113 -13.13 -9.07 9.08
CA ILE A 113 -13.68 -9.21 7.72
C ILE A 113 -14.20 -10.63 7.50
N VAL A 114 -13.41 -11.65 7.84
CA VAL A 114 -13.81 -13.06 7.66
C VAL A 114 -15.01 -13.43 8.52
N MET A 115 -15.01 -13.02 9.79
CA MET A 115 -16.13 -13.27 10.72
C MET A 115 -17.40 -12.57 10.25
N THR A 116 -17.31 -11.30 9.90
CA THR A 116 -18.42 -10.49 9.38
C THR A 116 -18.99 -11.08 8.11
N ALA A 117 -18.11 -11.44 7.15
CA ALA A 117 -18.51 -12.06 5.89
C ALA A 117 -19.21 -13.39 6.10
N SER A 118 -18.71 -14.22 7.03
CA SER A 118 -19.32 -15.49 7.37
C SER A 118 -20.70 -15.31 8.00
N ALA A 119 -20.82 -14.37 8.94
CA ALA A 119 -22.08 -14.09 9.62
C ALA A 119 -23.15 -13.58 8.64
N ILE A 120 -22.79 -12.58 7.81
CA ILE A 120 -23.75 -12.01 6.85
C ILE A 120 -24.11 -13.00 5.74
N TYR A 121 -23.16 -13.84 5.30
CA TYR A 121 -23.41 -14.90 4.35
C TYR A 121 -24.50 -15.86 4.86
N VAL A 122 -24.41 -16.32 6.11
CA VAL A 122 -25.40 -17.24 6.70
C VAL A 122 -26.79 -16.62 6.75
N VAL A 123 -26.88 -15.31 7.02
CA VAL A 123 -28.16 -14.60 7.19
C VAL A 123 -28.77 -14.21 5.85
N GLU A 124 -27.98 -13.76 4.88
CA GLU A 124 -28.47 -13.14 3.64
C GLU A 124 -28.44 -14.09 2.43
N ASN A 125 -27.67 -15.18 2.42
CA ASN A 125 -27.53 -16.05 1.25
C ASN A 125 -28.86 -16.55 0.69
N LYS A 126 -29.84 -16.90 1.57
CA LYS A 126 -31.16 -17.37 1.10
C LYS A 126 -32.00 -16.27 0.49
N ALA A 127 -31.88 -15.04 1.00
CA ALA A 127 -32.63 -13.88 0.52
C ALA A 127 -31.98 -13.23 -0.69
N GLN A 128 -30.66 -13.27 -0.77
CA GLN A 128 -29.85 -12.66 -1.83
C GLN A 128 -28.77 -13.63 -2.34
N PRO A 129 -29.12 -14.72 -3.01
CA PRO A 129 -28.16 -15.77 -3.39
C PRO A 129 -27.13 -15.29 -4.42
N GLU A 130 -27.39 -14.22 -5.16
CA GLU A 130 -26.41 -13.64 -6.10
C GLU A 130 -25.42 -12.72 -5.40
N ALA A 131 -25.88 -11.87 -4.50
CA ALA A 131 -25.03 -10.90 -3.79
C ALA A 131 -24.16 -11.58 -2.74
N PHE A 132 -24.73 -12.54 -2.00
CA PHE A 132 -24.06 -13.29 -0.94
C PHE A 132 -23.93 -14.78 -1.30
N SER A 133 -23.44 -15.10 -2.52
CA SER A 133 -23.33 -16.48 -3.01
C SER A 133 -22.25 -17.31 -2.32
N SER A 134 -21.25 -16.67 -1.70
CA SER A 134 -20.13 -17.30 -0.99
C SER A 134 -19.54 -16.35 0.04
N ILE A 135 -18.79 -16.92 1.03
CA ILE A 135 -18.08 -16.10 2.00
C ILE A 135 -17.09 -15.12 1.34
N PRO A 136 -16.25 -15.52 0.36
CA PRO A 136 -15.40 -14.57 -0.36
C PRO A 136 -16.15 -13.43 -1.03
N LYS A 137 -17.35 -13.68 -1.56
CA LYS A 137 -18.17 -12.63 -2.16
C LYS A 137 -18.77 -11.71 -1.09
N ALA A 138 -19.18 -12.26 0.03
CA ALA A 138 -19.64 -11.50 1.19
C ALA A 138 -18.53 -10.64 1.83
N MET A 139 -17.24 -11.02 1.66
CA MET A 139 -16.10 -10.22 2.15
C MET A 139 -16.04 -8.85 1.51
N TRP A 140 -16.51 -8.68 0.27
CA TRP A 140 -16.61 -7.36 -0.33
C TRP A 140 -17.47 -6.42 0.52
N TRP A 141 -18.67 -6.84 0.87
CA TRP A 141 -19.55 -6.07 1.74
C TRP A 141 -18.92 -5.82 3.12
N ALA A 142 -18.29 -6.84 3.69
CA ALA A 142 -17.63 -6.73 5.00
C ALA A 142 -16.49 -5.69 4.98
N VAL A 143 -15.63 -5.70 3.96
CA VAL A 143 -14.55 -4.73 3.79
C VAL A 143 -15.11 -3.32 3.69
N VAL A 144 -16.06 -3.11 2.77
CA VAL A 144 -16.66 -1.80 2.50
C VAL A 144 -17.38 -1.23 3.72
N THR A 145 -18.00 -2.10 4.53
CA THR A 145 -18.72 -1.70 5.75
C THR A 145 -17.75 -1.42 6.91
N LEU A 146 -16.81 -2.33 7.20
CA LEU A 146 -15.84 -2.17 8.30
C LEU A 146 -14.87 -1.01 8.07
N THR A 147 -14.54 -0.70 6.82
CA THR A 147 -13.71 0.47 6.48
C THR A 147 -14.50 1.77 6.35
N THR A 148 -15.80 1.75 6.63
CA THR A 148 -16.70 2.91 6.58
C THR A 148 -16.86 3.56 5.20
N VAL A 149 -16.51 2.85 4.10
CA VAL A 149 -16.66 3.34 2.73
C VAL A 149 -18.12 3.35 2.29
N GLY A 150 -18.85 2.23 2.48
CA GLY A 150 -20.29 2.14 2.28
C GLY A 150 -20.78 2.47 0.88
N TYR A 151 -20.27 1.82 -0.18
CA TYR A 151 -20.74 2.06 -1.56
C TYR A 151 -22.23 1.85 -1.76
N GLY A 152 -22.87 0.97 -0.96
CA GLY A 152 -24.31 0.69 -1.08
C GLY A 152 -24.70 -0.20 -2.28
N ASP A 153 -23.74 -0.73 -2.99
CA ASP A 153 -23.91 -1.68 -4.11
C ASP A 153 -24.44 -3.04 -3.64
N VAL A 154 -24.05 -3.47 -2.44
CA VAL A 154 -24.55 -4.66 -1.75
C VAL A 154 -24.91 -4.26 -0.33
N THR A 155 -26.14 -4.58 0.11
CA THR A 155 -26.63 -4.28 1.45
C THR A 155 -27.54 -5.40 1.97
N PRO A 156 -27.58 -5.67 3.27
CA PRO A 156 -28.51 -6.63 3.85
C PRO A 156 -29.97 -6.21 3.66
N VAL A 157 -30.82 -7.14 3.22
CA VAL A 157 -32.25 -6.92 3.02
C VAL A 157 -33.11 -7.54 4.12
N THR A 158 -32.62 -8.59 4.76
CA THR A 158 -33.35 -9.23 5.87
C THR A 158 -33.29 -8.38 7.14
N ASN A 159 -34.31 -8.49 7.99
CA ASN A 159 -34.33 -7.78 9.28
C ASN A 159 -33.14 -8.16 10.16
N LEU A 160 -32.81 -9.45 10.20
CA LEU A 160 -31.66 -9.94 10.98
C LEU A 160 -30.33 -9.44 10.41
N GLY A 161 -30.19 -9.43 9.07
CA GLY A 161 -29.01 -8.90 8.39
C GLY A 161 -28.82 -7.40 8.63
N ARG A 162 -29.90 -6.62 8.68
CA ARG A 162 -29.84 -5.18 9.00
C ARG A 162 -29.42 -4.93 10.46
N ILE A 163 -29.94 -5.71 11.40
CA ILE A 163 -29.54 -5.60 12.82
C ILE A 163 -28.06 -5.99 12.95
N LEU A 164 -27.65 -7.08 12.36
CA LEU A 164 -26.26 -7.52 12.34
C LEU A 164 -25.35 -6.48 11.69
N GLY A 165 -25.78 -5.93 10.55
CA GLY A 165 -25.06 -4.86 9.84
C GLY A 165 -24.88 -3.62 10.69
N ALA A 166 -25.91 -3.17 11.40
CA ALA A 166 -25.83 -2.03 12.30
C ALA A 166 -24.79 -2.25 13.42
N PHE A 167 -24.80 -3.44 14.04
CA PHE A 167 -23.81 -3.79 15.06
C PHE A 167 -22.38 -3.82 14.51
N ILE A 168 -22.20 -4.44 13.34
CA ILE A 168 -20.91 -4.51 12.62
C ILE A 168 -20.39 -3.11 12.26
N THR A 169 -21.26 -2.22 11.83
CA THR A 169 -20.88 -0.84 11.48
C THR A 169 -20.35 -0.09 12.70
N ILE A 170 -21.01 -0.23 13.85
CA ILE A 170 -20.53 0.38 15.10
C ILE A 170 -19.14 -0.12 15.50
N LEU A 171 -18.92 -1.44 15.42
CA LEU A 171 -17.59 -2.03 15.66
C LEU A 171 -16.56 -1.56 14.62
N GLY A 172 -16.97 -1.47 13.37
CA GLY A 172 -16.12 -1.04 12.24
C GLY A 172 -15.54 0.35 12.44
N VAL A 173 -16.34 1.31 12.92
CA VAL A 173 -15.86 2.68 13.22
C VAL A 173 -14.71 2.65 14.22
N GLY A 174 -14.81 1.85 15.29
CA GLY A 174 -13.75 1.74 16.28
C GLY A 174 -12.44 1.17 15.68
N ILE A 175 -12.55 0.12 14.87
CA ILE A 175 -11.39 -0.54 14.26
C ILE A 175 -10.76 0.34 13.18
N ALA A 176 -11.57 1.02 12.36
CA ALA A 176 -11.08 1.90 11.30
C ALA A 176 -10.31 3.12 11.85
N ALA A 177 -10.59 3.54 13.08
CA ALA A 177 -9.89 4.64 13.75
C ALA A 177 -8.48 4.27 14.26
N LEU A 178 -8.20 2.97 14.51
CA LEU A 178 -6.94 2.54 15.12
C LEU A 178 -5.68 2.92 14.33
N PRO A 179 -5.60 2.73 13.00
CA PRO A 179 -4.43 3.14 12.22
C PRO A 179 -4.14 4.65 12.34
N ALA A 180 -5.18 5.47 12.29
CA ALA A 180 -5.05 6.93 12.43
C ALA A 180 -4.57 7.32 13.84
N GLY A 181 -5.08 6.65 14.87
CA GLY A 181 -4.64 6.85 16.25
C GLY A 181 -3.18 6.48 16.47
N ILE A 182 -2.72 5.36 15.91
CA ILE A 182 -1.32 4.92 15.96
C ILE A 182 -0.42 5.97 15.27
N LEU A 183 -0.80 6.44 14.08
CA LEU A 183 -0.05 7.47 13.36
C LEU A 183 0.02 8.78 14.13
N ALA A 184 -1.11 9.24 14.68
CA ALA A 184 -1.17 10.47 15.43
C ALA A 184 -0.28 10.42 16.69
N SER A 185 -0.36 9.32 17.46
CA SER A 185 0.49 9.10 18.63
C SER A 185 1.98 9.00 18.26
N GLY A 186 2.29 8.23 17.21
CA GLY A 186 3.67 8.08 16.74
C GLY A 186 4.28 9.38 16.25
N LEU A 187 3.52 10.22 15.53
CA LEU A 187 3.94 11.56 15.10
C LEU A 187 4.16 12.50 16.28
N ALA A 188 3.26 12.50 17.26
CA ALA A 188 3.42 13.32 18.47
C ALA A 188 4.72 12.95 19.23
N ASN A 189 5.03 11.66 19.33
CA ASN A 189 6.24 11.19 19.99
C ASN A 189 7.54 11.48 19.20
N GLU A 190 7.46 11.65 17.87
CA GLU A 190 8.63 11.95 17.03
C GLU A 190 8.93 13.45 16.94
N LEU A 191 7.95 14.29 17.26
CA LEU A 191 8.06 15.77 17.20
C LEU A 191 8.42 16.39 18.55
N ASN A 192 8.26 15.67 19.67
CA ASN A 192 8.69 16.07 21.03
C ASN A 192 10.09 15.57 21.33
#